data_4f5ba1ad40d0f5efd2333b8a73de06d5
#
_entry.id   4f5ba1ad40d0f5efd2333b8a73de06d5
#
_cell.length_a   1.000
_cell.length_b   1.000
_cell.length_c   1.000
_cell.angle_alpha   90.00
_cell.angle_beta   90.00
_cell.angle_gamma   90.00
#
_symmetry.space_group_name_H-M   'P 1'
#
loop_
_entity.id
_entity.type
_entity.pdbx_description
1 polymer ?
#
loop_
_entity_poly.entity_id
_entity_poly.type
_entity_poly.pdbx_seq_one_letter_code
_entity_poly.pdbx_strand_id
1 'polypeptide(L)'
;MTETKFLLPESAIPERWYNIAADLPNPPQPVLHPGTGEPIGPDDLAPLFPMALILQEVSQDAEVAIPDEIRDVYRLWRPTPLYRAHRLEQALGTRSRIFYKYEGVSPAGSHKPNTADSSDGATLAHLG
;
A
#
# COMPACT_ATOMS: atom_id res chain seq x y z
N MET A 1 21.29 3.45 25.78
CA MET A 1 20.23 4.33 25.21
C MET A 1 19.31 3.47 24.37
N THR A 2 18.00 3.62 24.51
CA THR A 2 17.03 2.85 23.72
C THR A 2 16.81 3.59 22.40
N GLU A 3 16.99 2.89 21.29
CA GLU A 3 16.81 3.46 19.94
C GLU A 3 15.37 3.94 19.74
N THR A 4 15.23 5.14 19.18
CA THR A 4 13.93 5.80 18.99
C THR A 4 13.53 5.86 17.51
N LYS A 5 14.49 6.00 16.61
CA LYS A 5 14.28 6.14 15.16
C LYS A 5 14.97 4.98 14.44
N PHE A 6 14.21 4.31 13.58
CA PHE A 6 14.67 3.22 12.73
C PHE A 6 14.46 3.60 11.27
N LEU A 7 15.52 3.50 10.48
CA LEU A 7 15.48 3.74 9.04
C LEU A 7 16.13 2.54 8.34
N LEU A 8 15.39 1.92 7.45
CA LEU A 8 15.90 0.84 6.61
C LEU A 8 16.73 1.41 5.44
N PRO A 9 17.67 0.64 4.89
CA PRO A 9 18.37 1.01 3.67
C PRO A 9 17.42 0.96 2.46
N GLU A 10 17.75 1.67 1.39
CA GLU A 10 16.98 1.68 0.14
C GLU A 10 16.77 0.29 -0.44
N SER A 11 17.75 -0.61 -0.28
CA SER A 11 17.66 -2.01 -0.70
C SER A 11 16.53 -2.81 -0.01
N ALA A 12 15.92 -2.26 1.04
CA ALA A 12 14.76 -2.86 1.71
C ALA A 12 13.42 -2.42 1.11
N ILE A 13 13.40 -1.60 0.06
CA ILE A 13 12.18 -1.29 -0.69
C ILE A 13 11.69 -2.59 -1.33
N PRO A 14 10.41 -3.00 -1.09
CA PRO A 14 9.91 -4.27 -1.59
C PRO A 14 9.84 -4.27 -3.13
N GLU A 15 10.04 -5.44 -3.72
CA GLU A 15 9.89 -5.69 -5.15
C GLU A 15 8.50 -6.18 -5.53
N ARG A 16 7.69 -6.52 -4.51
CA ARG A 16 6.35 -7.11 -4.69
C ARG A 16 5.39 -6.54 -3.66
N TRP A 17 4.14 -6.38 -4.06
CA TRP A 17 3.03 -6.17 -3.15
C TRP A 17 2.52 -7.51 -2.67
N TYR A 18 2.19 -7.60 -1.39
CA TYR A 18 1.55 -8.77 -0.82
C TYR A 18 0.02 -8.65 -0.95
N ASN A 19 -0.61 -9.65 -1.56
CA ASN A 19 -2.05 -9.75 -1.69
C ASN A 19 -2.60 -10.66 -0.59
N ILE A 20 -3.13 -10.06 0.47
CA ILE A 20 -3.69 -10.78 1.60
C ILE A 20 -4.89 -11.66 1.22
N ALA A 21 -5.61 -11.34 0.12
CA ALA A 21 -6.77 -12.10 -0.32
C ALA A 21 -6.43 -13.57 -0.61
N ALA A 22 -5.19 -13.85 -1.04
CA ALA A 22 -4.71 -15.21 -1.30
C ALA A 22 -4.63 -16.09 -0.04
N ASP A 23 -4.45 -15.47 1.14
CA ASP A 23 -4.26 -16.17 2.42
C ASP A 23 -5.48 -16.07 3.34
N LEU A 24 -6.55 -15.38 2.91
CA LEU A 24 -7.76 -15.30 3.71
C LEU A 24 -8.50 -16.63 3.73
N PRO A 25 -8.93 -17.11 4.91
CA PRO A 25 -9.70 -18.36 5.03
C PRO A 25 -11.07 -18.29 4.33
N ASN A 26 -11.61 -17.08 4.18
CA ASN A 26 -12.83 -16.79 3.44
C ASN A 26 -12.55 -15.65 2.47
N PRO A 27 -12.97 -15.76 1.20
CA PRO A 27 -12.81 -14.68 0.24
C PRO A 27 -13.56 -13.42 0.70
N PRO A 28 -13.07 -12.22 0.35
CA PRO A 28 -13.80 -10.98 0.59
C PRO A 28 -15.20 -11.03 -0.05
N GLN A 29 -16.16 -10.37 0.58
CA GLN A 29 -17.47 -10.21 -0.03
C GLN A 29 -17.35 -9.35 -1.29
N PRO A 30 -18.08 -9.68 -2.37
CA PRO A 30 -18.07 -8.89 -3.58
C PRO A 30 -18.61 -7.48 -3.31
N VAL A 31 -18.02 -6.48 -3.97
CA VAL A 31 -18.57 -5.13 -3.99
C VAL A 31 -19.84 -5.13 -4.83
N LEU A 32 -20.91 -4.52 -4.33
CA LEU A 32 -22.21 -4.49 -5.01
C LEU A 32 -22.41 -3.16 -5.74
N HIS A 33 -23.00 -3.22 -6.93
CA HIS A 33 -23.37 -2.04 -7.69
C HIS A 33 -24.51 -1.28 -6.98
N PRO A 34 -24.36 0.03 -6.68
CA PRO A 34 -25.31 0.77 -5.85
C PRO A 34 -26.71 0.88 -6.45
N GLY A 35 -26.86 0.77 -7.75
CA GLY A 35 -28.15 0.87 -8.43
C GLY A 35 -28.87 -0.47 -8.62
N THR A 36 -28.13 -1.59 -8.76
CA THR A 36 -28.72 -2.91 -9.06
C THR A 36 -28.66 -3.86 -7.87
N GLY A 37 -27.72 -3.65 -6.94
CA GLY A 37 -27.47 -4.58 -5.83
C GLY A 37 -26.74 -5.85 -6.25
N GLU A 38 -26.35 -6.00 -7.51
CA GLU A 38 -25.60 -7.13 -8.03
C GLU A 38 -24.10 -6.91 -7.86
N PRO A 39 -23.26 -7.98 -7.81
CA PRO A 39 -21.82 -7.84 -7.81
C PRO A 39 -21.31 -7.03 -9.00
N ILE A 40 -20.42 -6.06 -8.75
CA ILE A 40 -19.80 -5.28 -9.82
C ILE A 40 -18.81 -6.14 -10.60
N GLY A 41 -18.74 -5.87 -11.92
CA GLY A 41 -17.79 -6.50 -12.83
C GLY A 41 -16.70 -5.53 -13.30
N PRO A 42 -15.72 -6.03 -14.09
CA PRO A 42 -14.67 -5.18 -14.65
C PRO A 42 -15.20 -4.00 -15.48
N ASP A 43 -16.30 -4.20 -16.18
CA ASP A 43 -16.92 -3.16 -17.04
C ASP A 43 -17.48 -1.99 -16.21
N ASP A 44 -17.96 -2.27 -14.99
CA ASP A 44 -18.45 -1.23 -14.07
C ASP A 44 -17.28 -0.39 -13.49
N LEU A 45 -16.10 -0.98 -13.39
CA LEU A 45 -14.90 -0.36 -12.82
C LEU A 45 -14.02 0.32 -13.88
N ALA A 46 -14.02 -0.17 -15.11
CA ALA A 46 -13.16 0.31 -16.19
C ALA A 46 -13.25 1.83 -16.47
N PRO A 47 -14.42 2.51 -16.31
CA PRO A 47 -14.49 3.95 -16.43
C PRO A 47 -13.75 4.73 -15.34
N LEU A 48 -13.46 4.09 -14.20
CA LEU A 48 -12.88 4.73 -13.00
C LEU A 48 -11.43 4.33 -12.76
N PHE A 49 -11.04 3.12 -13.17
CA PHE A 49 -9.74 2.54 -12.86
C PHE A 49 -9.07 1.91 -14.08
N PRO A 50 -7.74 2.01 -14.21
CA PRO A 50 -6.99 1.26 -15.21
C PRO A 50 -7.22 -0.26 -15.07
N MET A 51 -7.29 -0.96 -16.20
CA MET A 51 -7.54 -2.41 -16.21
C MET A 51 -6.50 -3.20 -15.39
N ALA A 52 -5.24 -2.75 -15.36
CA ALA A 52 -4.21 -3.40 -14.55
C ALA A 52 -4.55 -3.43 -13.05
N LEU A 53 -5.15 -2.36 -12.51
CA LEU A 53 -5.60 -2.32 -11.11
C LEU A 53 -6.81 -3.21 -10.88
N ILE A 54 -7.74 -3.24 -11.84
CA ILE A 54 -8.92 -4.12 -11.77
C ILE A 54 -8.49 -5.59 -11.74
N LEU A 55 -7.54 -5.97 -12.60
CA LEU A 55 -6.99 -7.33 -12.63
C LEU A 55 -6.24 -7.66 -11.33
N GLN A 56 -5.52 -6.70 -10.77
CA GLN A 56 -4.84 -6.87 -9.48
C GLN A 56 -5.83 -7.10 -8.34
N GLU A 57 -6.95 -6.37 -8.31
CA GLU A 57 -7.99 -6.49 -7.28
C GLU A 57 -8.61 -7.89 -7.24
N VAL A 58 -8.80 -8.52 -8.40
CA VAL A 58 -9.40 -9.87 -8.50
C VAL A 58 -8.36 -11.00 -8.52
N SER A 59 -7.06 -10.66 -8.46
CA SER A 59 -5.98 -11.65 -8.48
C SER A 59 -6.02 -12.55 -7.26
N GLN A 60 -5.70 -13.83 -7.46
CA GLN A 60 -5.50 -14.82 -6.40
C GLN A 60 -4.00 -15.07 -6.13
N ASP A 61 -3.11 -14.38 -6.82
CA ASP A 61 -1.68 -14.49 -6.57
C ASP A 61 -1.33 -13.81 -5.25
N ALA A 62 -0.56 -14.50 -4.40
CA ALA A 62 -0.14 -13.97 -3.10
C ALA A 62 0.80 -12.75 -3.24
N GLU A 63 1.52 -12.66 -4.35
CA GLU A 63 2.49 -11.61 -4.60
C GLU A 63 2.30 -11.02 -6.01
N VAL A 64 2.23 -9.71 -6.09
CA VAL A 64 2.16 -8.96 -7.34
C VAL A 64 3.44 -8.14 -7.51
N ALA A 65 4.14 -8.29 -8.64
CA ALA A 65 5.36 -7.54 -8.91
C ALA A 65 5.09 -6.03 -8.96
N ILE A 66 5.96 -5.25 -8.32
CA ILE A 66 5.93 -3.78 -8.41
C ILE A 66 6.73 -3.39 -9.66
N PRO A 67 6.13 -2.68 -10.63
CA PRO A 67 6.86 -2.17 -11.79
C PRO A 67 8.09 -1.34 -11.39
N ASP A 68 9.15 -1.40 -12.18
CA ASP A 68 10.40 -0.70 -11.87
C ASP A 68 10.19 0.82 -11.81
N GLU A 69 9.34 1.37 -12.66
CA GLU A 69 8.99 2.80 -12.68
C GLU A 69 8.36 3.25 -11.35
N ILE A 70 7.50 2.43 -10.76
CA ILE A 70 6.91 2.69 -9.44
C ILE A 70 7.98 2.58 -8.35
N ARG A 71 8.87 1.60 -8.43
CA ARG A 71 9.98 1.43 -7.48
C ARG A 71 10.93 2.62 -7.54
N ASP A 72 11.19 3.18 -8.73
CA ASP A 72 12.02 4.38 -8.90
C ASP A 72 11.37 5.60 -8.24
N VAL A 73 10.07 5.76 -8.39
CA VAL A 73 9.32 6.81 -7.68
C VAL A 73 9.38 6.60 -6.17
N TYR A 74 9.19 5.37 -5.67
CA TYR A 74 9.29 5.08 -4.25
C TYR A 74 10.65 5.43 -3.64
N ARG A 75 11.76 5.29 -4.36
CA ARG A 75 13.11 5.65 -3.90
C ARG A 75 13.26 7.12 -3.53
N LEU A 76 12.36 8.00 -4.03
CA LEU A 76 12.42 9.43 -3.73
C LEU A 76 12.14 9.73 -2.25
N TRP A 77 11.38 8.90 -1.52
CA TRP A 77 11.07 9.12 -0.10
C TRP A 77 11.04 7.86 0.77
N ARG A 78 11.08 6.66 0.20
CA ARG A 78 11.07 5.40 0.94
C ARG A 78 12.48 4.82 1.05
N PRO A 79 12.75 4.05 2.10
CA PRO A 79 11.89 3.70 3.23
C PRO A 79 11.61 4.89 4.15
N THR A 80 10.36 5.04 4.57
CA THR A 80 9.99 6.07 5.54
C THR A 80 10.39 5.65 6.97
N PRO A 81 10.69 6.60 7.88
CA PRO A 81 11.18 6.26 9.22
C PRO A 81 10.08 5.60 10.08
N LEU A 82 10.52 4.67 10.95
CA LEU A 82 9.73 4.12 12.04
C LEU A 82 10.21 4.74 13.36
N TYR A 83 9.31 5.28 14.15
CA TYR A 83 9.63 5.86 15.45
C TYR A 83 8.98 5.07 16.58
N ARG A 84 9.70 4.97 17.71
CA ARG A 84 9.14 4.45 18.94
C ARG A 84 8.55 5.59 19.78
N ALA A 85 7.32 5.43 20.21
CA ALA A 85 6.55 6.44 20.94
C ALA A 85 6.77 6.35 22.46
N HIS A 86 8.01 6.49 22.95
CA HIS A 86 8.37 6.35 24.36
C HIS A 86 7.51 7.18 25.31
N ARG A 87 7.19 8.44 24.93
CA ARG A 87 6.37 9.33 25.75
C ARG A 87 4.92 8.82 25.87
N LEU A 88 4.38 8.24 24.80
CA LEU A 88 3.06 7.64 24.83
C LEU A 88 3.04 6.37 25.69
N GLU A 89 4.06 5.52 25.56
CA GLU A 89 4.22 4.34 26.42
C GLU A 89 4.23 4.72 27.90
N GLN A 90 4.98 5.76 28.27
CA GLN A 90 5.04 6.28 29.63
C GLN A 90 3.70 6.85 30.10
N ALA A 91 3.03 7.65 29.27
CA ALA A 91 1.75 8.25 29.60
C ALA A 91 0.63 7.21 29.82
N LEU A 92 0.70 6.09 29.08
CA LEU A 92 -0.24 4.98 29.21
C LEU A 92 0.14 3.98 30.32
N GLY A 93 1.32 4.10 30.92
CA GLY A 93 1.85 3.14 31.89
C GLY A 93 1.95 1.71 31.36
N THR A 94 2.09 1.55 30.04
CA THR A 94 2.07 0.24 29.38
C THR A 94 3.46 -0.39 29.31
N ARG A 95 3.51 -1.74 29.34
CA ARG A 95 4.73 -2.52 29.03
C ARG A 95 4.88 -2.79 27.53
N SER A 96 3.86 -2.53 26.73
CA SER A 96 3.89 -2.70 25.28
C SER A 96 4.77 -1.63 24.65
N ARG A 97 5.53 -2.03 23.62
CA ARG A 97 6.28 -1.09 22.79
C ARG A 97 5.35 -0.57 21.69
N ILE A 98 5.22 0.76 21.60
CA ILE A 98 4.37 1.43 20.63
C ILE A 98 5.26 2.08 19.57
N PHE A 99 4.99 1.77 18.31
CA PHE A 99 5.70 2.35 17.17
C PHE A 99 4.72 3.02 16.21
N TYR A 100 5.19 4.03 15.51
CA TYR A 100 4.44 4.65 14.42
C TYR A 100 5.33 4.84 13.19
N LYS A 101 4.76 4.55 12.03
CA LYS A 101 5.40 4.80 10.74
C LYS A 101 5.15 6.26 10.36
N TYR A 102 6.22 7.01 10.10
CA TYR A 102 6.11 8.43 9.79
C TYR A 102 6.10 8.65 8.27
N GLU A 103 4.92 8.90 7.72
CA GLU A 103 4.72 9.11 6.28
C GLU A 103 4.76 10.60 5.86
N GLY A 104 5.05 11.51 6.80
CA GLY A 104 5.18 12.95 6.54
C GLY A 104 6.38 13.35 5.70
N VAL A 105 7.29 12.42 5.40
CA VAL A 105 8.45 12.63 4.51
C VAL A 105 8.10 12.46 3.02
N SER A 106 6.92 11.94 2.70
CA SER A 106 6.47 11.80 1.32
C SER A 106 6.16 13.16 0.68
N PRO A 107 6.11 13.27 -0.66
CA PRO A 107 5.84 14.54 -1.36
C PRO A 107 4.54 15.22 -0.93
N ALA A 108 3.51 14.45 -0.55
CA ALA A 108 2.23 14.97 -0.07
C ALA A 108 2.12 15.02 1.46
N GLY A 109 3.20 14.72 2.20
CA GLY A 109 3.19 14.69 3.66
C GLY A 109 2.24 13.63 4.25
N SER A 110 1.93 12.56 3.52
CA SER A 110 1.00 11.51 3.92
C SER A 110 1.33 10.17 3.25
N HIS A 111 0.58 9.10 3.59
CA HIS A 111 0.72 7.78 2.96
C HIS A 111 0.09 7.69 1.54
N LYS A 112 -0.75 8.64 1.16
CA LYS A 112 -1.51 8.61 -0.11
C LYS A 112 -0.66 8.44 -1.37
N PRO A 113 0.54 9.06 -1.50
CA PRO A 113 1.40 8.84 -2.67
C PRO A 113 1.76 7.37 -2.92
N ASN A 114 1.82 6.55 -1.86
CA ASN A 114 2.11 5.12 -2.02
C ASN A 114 1.07 4.38 -2.89
N THR A 115 -0.16 4.88 -2.93
CA THR A 115 -1.24 4.31 -3.76
C THR A 115 -1.43 5.09 -5.06
N ALA A 116 -1.35 6.42 -5.02
CA ALA A 116 -1.53 7.27 -6.20
C ALA A 116 -0.49 6.95 -7.29
N ASP A 117 0.78 6.82 -6.92
CA ASP A 117 1.85 6.49 -7.86
C ASP A 117 1.67 5.10 -8.49
N SER A 118 1.14 4.14 -7.75
CA SER A 118 0.82 2.81 -8.30
C SER A 118 -0.31 2.89 -9.34
N SER A 119 -1.27 3.79 -9.18
CA SER A 119 -2.34 4.02 -10.15
C SER A 119 -1.81 4.65 -11.44
N ASP A 120 -0.95 5.66 -11.32
CA ASP A 120 -0.37 6.36 -12.47
C ASP A 120 0.60 5.44 -13.24
N GLY A 121 1.41 4.66 -12.53
CA GLY A 121 2.31 3.68 -13.14
C GLY A 121 1.58 2.55 -13.86
N ALA A 122 0.45 2.08 -13.33
CA ALA A 122 -0.40 1.11 -14.02
C ALA A 122 -0.98 1.71 -15.33
N THR A 123 -1.26 3.01 -15.36
CA THR A 123 -1.69 3.73 -16.57
C THR A 123 -0.54 3.85 -17.57
N LEU A 124 0.68 4.19 -17.11
CA LEU A 124 1.85 4.33 -17.99
C LEU A 124 2.29 2.99 -18.61
N ALA A 125 2.20 1.88 -17.87
CA ALA A 125 2.53 0.55 -18.39
C ALA A 125 1.59 0.08 -19.52
N HIS A 126 0.43 0.71 -19.70
CA HIS A 126 -0.50 0.43 -20.80
C HIS A 126 -0.33 1.36 -22.01
N LEU A 127 0.46 2.43 -21.89
CA LEU A 127 0.72 3.38 -22.98
C LEU A 127 2.03 3.11 -23.75
N GLY A 128 2.82 2.13 -23.33
CA GLY A 128 4.01 1.63 -24.00
C GLY A 128 3.80 0.28 -24.62
#